data_44a32445304ec475c68b7a2f48a85d85
#
_entry.id   44a32445304ec475c68b7a2f48a85d85
#
_cell.length_a   1.000
_cell.length_b   1.000
_cell.length_c   1.000
_cell.angle_alpha   90.00
_cell.angle_beta   90.00
_cell.angle_gamma   90.00
#
_symmetry.space_group_name_H-M   'P 1'
#
loop_
_entity.id
_entity.type
_entity.pdbx_description
1 polymer ?
#
loop_
_entity_poly.entity_id
_entity_poly.type
_entity_poly.pdbx_seq_one_letter_code
_entity_poly.pdbx_strand_id
1 'polypeptide(L)'
;MLRWLADAGLLCVVKAVKGQAVLATLDDVVFHKGVKLGDIISIYAEIQFVGRTSVEVEMKALRGNELIANAYGSYVKVDRNLRPLKIEEIIEPDDQEIWNVAMRRREERLQKIKDRNERRFDVTNPTIGFRYIITNSLNVTPDLTYNGVTASAGRILKIMDDTGGILCLNYIGYPYSNGHVVTAAVSRTSFYSPVMLGDYILIRGCISYVGRTSMEVTLNVIKYEPQSGITEHVTTTYFTFVHIDENGKPIPVKQYSPETDEEKKEYERAIQRRKKS
;
A
#
# COMPACT_ATOMS: atom_id res chain seq x y z
N MET A 1 -4.14 5.02 -9.29
CA MET A 1 -5.37 4.37 -8.76
C MET A 1 -5.31 4.20 -7.23
N LEU A 2 -4.32 3.54 -6.65
CA LEU A 2 -4.17 3.31 -5.19
C LEU A 2 -4.39 4.56 -4.34
N ARG A 3 -3.76 5.69 -4.73
CA ARG A 3 -3.95 6.97 -4.06
C ARG A 3 -5.42 7.35 -3.95
N TRP A 4 -6.15 7.28 -5.04
CA TRP A 4 -7.55 7.71 -5.09
C TRP A 4 -8.47 6.79 -4.30
N LEU A 5 -8.23 5.48 -4.27
CA LEU A 5 -8.95 4.56 -3.39
C LEU A 5 -8.73 4.94 -1.92
N ALA A 6 -7.47 5.06 -1.48
CA ALA A 6 -7.15 5.39 -0.11
C ALA A 6 -7.64 6.80 0.31
N ASP A 7 -7.55 7.80 -0.58
CA ASP A 7 -8.03 9.16 -0.31
C ASP A 7 -9.57 9.20 -0.23
N ALA A 8 -10.29 8.43 -1.08
CA ALA A 8 -11.75 8.32 -1.01
C ALA A 8 -12.23 7.68 0.30
N GLY A 9 -11.56 6.60 0.74
CA GLY A 9 -11.84 5.99 2.03
C GLY A 9 -11.59 6.96 3.19
N LEU A 10 -10.49 7.72 3.14
CA LEU A 10 -10.18 8.75 4.15
C LEU A 10 -11.28 9.83 4.21
N LEU A 11 -11.70 10.35 3.06
CA LEU A 11 -12.75 11.37 3.00
C LEU A 11 -14.09 10.85 3.53
N CYS A 12 -14.44 9.61 3.21
CA CYS A 12 -15.63 8.95 3.74
C CYS A 12 -15.59 8.91 5.28
N VAL A 13 -14.46 8.48 5.85
CA VAL A 13 -14.32 8.38 7.31
C VAL A 13 -14.30 9.74 7.98
N VAL A 14 -13.53 10.71 7.48
CA VAL A 14 -13.45 12.08 8.03
C VAL A 14 -14.83 12.71 8.10
N LYS A 15 -15.66 12.54 7.05
CA LYS A 15 -17.05 13.01 7.02
C LYS A 15 -17.92 12.33 8.09
N ALA A 16 -17.78 11.01 8.26
CA ALA A 16 -18.60 10.23 9.20
C ALA A 16 -18.24 10.52 10.66
N VAL A 17 -16.95 10.55 10.99
CA VAL A 17 -16.48 10.75 12.39
C VAL A 17 -16.36 12.23 12.77
N LYS A 18 -16.61 13.16 11.83
CA LYS A 18 -16.51 14.63 12.01
C LYS A 18 -15.19 15.04 12.69
N GLY A 19 -14.08 14.46 12.19
CA GLY A 19 -12.75 14.64 12.78
C GLY A 19 -11.64 14.11 11.91
N GLN A 20 -10.42 14.16 12.43
CA GLN A 20 -9.25 13.63 11.73
C GLN A 20 -9.20 12.11 11.78
N ALA A 21 -8.73 11.50 10.70
CA ALA A 21 -8.49 10.06 10.64
C ALA A 21 -7.21 9.77 9.85
N VAL A 22 -6.62 8.61 10.10
CA VAL A 22 -5.45 8.10 9.37
C VAL A 22 -5.71 6.68 8.91
N LEU A 23 -5.20 6.33 7.72
CA LEU A 23 -5.22 4.95 7.24
C LEU A 23 -4.22 4.13 8.06
N ALA A 24 -4.70 3.15 8.79
CA ALA A 24 -3.86 2.24 9.57
C ALA A 24 -3.50 0.97 8.79
N THR A 25 -4.44 0.46 7.98
CA THR A 25 -4.22 -0.74 7.18
C THR A 25 -5.03 -0.64 5.89
N LEU A 26 -4.41 -0.97 4.77
CA LEU A 26 -5.04 -1.26 3.50
C LEU A 26 -4.92 -2.77 3.28
N ASP A 27 -6.01 -3.47 3.04
CA ASP A 27 -5.99 -4.89 2.72
C ASP A 27 -5.46 -5.11 1.28
N ASP A 28 -5.33 -6.38 0.90
CA ASP A 28 -4.83 -6.73 -0.44
C ASP A 28 -5.67 -6.04 -1.53
N VAL A 29 -4.99 -5.39 -2.47
CA VAL A 29 -5.62 -4.72 -3.61
C VAL A 29 -5.26 -5.48 -4.87
N VAL A 30 -6.27 -5.83 -5.65
CA VAL A 30 -6.11 -6.46 -6.97
C VAL A 30 -6.69 -5.56 -8.04
N PHE A 31 -5.94 -5.32 -9.09
CA PHE A 31 -6.41 -4.61 -10.28
C PHE A 31 -6.95 -5.63 -11.27
N HIS A 32 -8.27 -5.67 -11.43
CA HIS A 32 -8.95 -6.63 -12.30
C HIS A 32 -8.84 -6.27 -13.78
N LYS A 33 -8.75 -4.95 -14.08
CA LYS A 33 -8.70 -4.42 -15.44
C LYS A 33 -7.74 -3.26 -15.56
N GLY A 34 -7.09 -3.17 -16.71
CA GLY A 34 -6.29 -2.01 -17.07
C GLY A 34 -7.16 -0.79 -17.38
N VAL A 35 -6.63 0.39 -17.11
CA VAL A 35 -7.23 1.67 -17.48
C VAL A 35 -6.32 2.40 -18.46
N LYS A 36 -6.92 3.18 -19.37
CA LYS A 36 -6.20 3.97 -20.38
C LYS A 36 -6.40 5.46 -20.13
N LEU A 37 -5.51 6.26 -20.69
CA LEU A 37 -5.69 7.71 -20.70
C LEU A 37 -7.00 8.05 -21.43
N GLY A 38 -7.84 8.88 -20.77
CA GLY A 38 -9.17 9.26 -21.25
C GLY A 38 -10.32 8.44 -20.62
N ASP A 39 -10.03 7.31 -19.95
CA ASP A 39 -11.07 6.59 -19.22
C ASP A 39 -11.58 7.42 -18.02
N ILE A 40 -12.90 7.44 -17.84
CA ILE A 40 -13.55 8.05 -16.68
C ILE A 40 -13.75 6.98 -15.62
N ILE A 41 -13.11 7.17 -14.47
CA ILE A 41 -13.17 6.24 -13.35
C ILE A 41 -13.90 6.89 -12.18
N SER A 42 -14.96 6.25 -11.73
CA SER A 42 -15.69 6.61 -10.51
C SER A 42 -15.14 5.84 -9.32
N ILE A 43 -14.85 6.55 -8.22
CA ILE A 43 -14.42 5.93 -6.96
C ILE A 43 -15.56 6.02 -5.94
N TYR A 44 -15.93 4.88 -5.41
CA TYR A 44 -16.92 4.74 -4.34
C TYR A 44 -16.25 4.29 -3.06
N ALA A 45 -16.71 4.84 -1.94
CA ALA A 45 -16.24 4.46 -0.61
C ALA A 45 -17.46 4.31 0.31
N GLU A 46 -17.58 3.16 0.95
CA GLU A 46 -18.70 2.79 1.81
C GLU A 46 -18.22 2.21 3.13
N ILE A 47 -18.79 2.70 4.23
CA ILE A 47 -18.48 2.21 5.58
C ILE A 47 -19.09 0.81 5.74
N GLN A 48 -18.24 -0.15 6.10
CA GLN A 48 -18.62 -1.53 6.34
C GLN A 48 -18.76 -1.83 7.84
N PHE A 49 -17.98 -1.14 8.67
CA PHE A 49 -17.96 -1.37 10.11
C PHE A 49 -17.39 -0.14 10.85
N VAL A 50 -17.97 0.17 12.01
CA VAL A 50 -17.45 1.18 12.92
C VAL A 50 -17.13 0.53 14.27
N GLY A 51 -15.84 0.51 14.63
CA GLY A 51 -15.36 0.04 15.91
C GLY A 51 -15.16 1.19 16.90
N ARG A 52 -14.53 0.87 18.05
CA ARG A 52 -14.32 1.86 19.11
C ARG A 52 -13.50 3.09 18.66
N THR A 53 -12.47 2.91 17.84
CA THR A 53 -11.56 3.96 17.38
C THR A 53 -11.28 3.90 15.89
N SER A 54 -11.82 2.90 15.19
CA SER A 54 -11.52 2.64 13.78
C SER A 54 -12.79 2.42 12.97
N VAL A 55 -12.71 2.79 11.72
CA VAL A 55 -13.77 2.58 10.72
C VAL A 55 -13.19 1.73 9.60
N GLU A 56 -13.91 0.67 9.21
CA GLU A 56 -13.62 -0.10 8.02
C GLU A 56 -14.42 0.44 6.85
N VAL A 57 -13.74 0.63 5.72
CA VAL A 57 -14.33 1.16 4.49
C VAL A 57 -14.00 0.23 3.34
N GLU A 58 -15.01 -0.11 2.55
CA GLU A 58 -14.84 -0.68 1.22
C GLU A 58 -14.68 0.45 0.19
N MET A 59 -13.70 0.30 -0.69
CA MET A 59 -13.43 1.26 -1.76
C MET A 59 -13.44 0.52 -3.10
N LYS A 60 -14.21 1.05 -4.07
CA LYS A 60 -14.36 0.47 -5.42
C LYS A 60 -14.01 1.52 -6.46
N ALA A 61 -13.24 1.12 -7.46
CA ALA A 61 -13.00 1.90 -8.68
C ALA A 61 -13.78 1.26 -9.83
N LEU A 62 -14.64 2.02 -10.47
CA LEU A 62 -15.51 1.55 -11.56
C LEU A 62 -15.28 2.38 -12.83
N ARG A 63 -15.28 1.73 -13.99
CA ARG A 63 -15.42 2.34 -15.31
C ARG A 63 -16.82 2.02 -15.84
N GLY A 64 -17.76 2.98 -15.72
CA GLY A 64 -19.18 2.65 -15.85
C GLY A 64 -19.59 1.61 -14.81
N ASN A 65 -20.04 0.43 -15.25
CA ASN A 65 -20.40 -0.69 -14.38
C ASN A 65 -19.29 -1.74 -14.24
N GLU A 66 -18.15 -1.54 -14.88
CA GLU A 66 -17.04 -2.48 -14.84
C GLU A 66 -16.15 -2.23 -13.61
N LEU A 67 -15.96 -3.27 -12.77
CA LEU A 67 -15.06 -3.20 -11.63
C LEU A 67 -13.60 -3.22 -12.10
N ILE A 68 -12.88 -2.15 -11.79
CA ILE A 68 -11.45 -2.01 -12.11
C ILE A 68 -10.60 -2.47 -10.94
N ALA A 69 -10.92 -2.03 -9.72
CA ALA A 69 -10.23 -2.44 -8.50
C ALA A 69 -11.16 -2.29 -7.30
N ASN A 70 -10.94 -3.09 -6.28
CA ASN A 70 -11.53 -2.91 -4.97
C ASN A 70 -10.49 -3.09 -3.86
N ALA A 71 -10.77 -2.50 -2.71
CA ALA A 71 -9.93 -2.58 -1.53
C ALA A 71 -10.77 -2.38 -0.27
N TYR A 72 -10.26 -2.90 0.85
CA TYR A 72 -10.78 -2.58 2.18
C TYR A 72 -9.69 -1.85 2.97
N GLY A 73 -10.08 -0.78 3.67
CA GLY A 73 -9.17 0.00 4.50
C GLY A 73 -9.69 0.17 5.91
N SER A 74 -8.80 0.09 6.88
CA SER A 74 -9.10 0.44 8.28
C SER A 74 -8.49 1.79 8.60
N TYR A 75 -9.35 2.74 8.94
CA TYR A 75 -8.99 4.11 9.29
C TYR A 75 -9.22 4.33 10.78
N VAL A 76 -8.29 4.99 11.44
CA VAL A 76 -8.38 5.28 12.88
C VAL A 76 -8.66 6.77 13.07
N LYS A 77 -9.72 7.08 13.83
CA LYS A 77 -9.99 8.46 14.28
C LYS A 77 -8.91 8.89 15.26
N VAL A 78 -8.36 10.08 15.06
CA VAL A 78 -7.23 10.58 15.86
C VAL A 78 -7.43 12.03 16.30
N ASP A 79 -6.75 12.41 17.39
CA ASP A 79 -6.61 13.80 17.83
C ASP A 79 -5.50 14.51 17.03
N ARG A 80 -5.21 15.77 17.40
CA ARG A 80 -4.14 16.57 16.78
C ARG A 80 -2.74 16.02 16.99
N ASN A 81 -2.57 15.16 18.03
CA ASN A 81 -1.32 14.47 18.34
C ASN A 81 -1.27 13.05 17.76
N LEU A 82 -2.22 12.72 16.87
CA LEU A 82 -2.38 11.41 16.22
C LEU A 82 -2.64 10.26 17.20
N ARG A 83 -3.18 10.56 18.39
CA ARG A 83 -3.63 9.54 19.35
C ARG A 83 -5.03 9.06 19.00
N PRO A 84 -5.31 7.76 19.05
CA PRO A 84 -6.63 7.22 18.75
C PRO A 84 -7.72 7.82 19.64
N LEU A 85 -8.80 8.30 19.02
CA LEU A 85 -9.99 8.83 19.69
C LEU A 85 -11.15 7.84 19.59
N LYS A 86 -11.96 7.81 20.64
CA LYS A 86 -13.22 7.04 20.64
C LYS A 86 -14.19 7.63 19.61
N ILE A 87 -14.85 6.74 18.88
CA ILE A 87 -15.98 7.05 18.02
C ILE A 87 -17.25 6.79 18.83
N GLU A 88 -18.14 7.77 18.91
CA GLU A 88 -19.33 7.66 19.77
C GLU A 88 -20.46 6.91 19.05
N GLU A 89 -20.56 7.06 17.74
CA GLU A 89 -21.55 6.36 16.93
C GLU A 89 -20.99 5.02 16.47
N ILE A 90 -21.66 3.93 16.86
CA ILE A 90 -21.38 2.58 16.36
C ILE A 90 -22.46 2.30 15.31
N ILE A 91 -22.04 2.18 14.07
CA ILE A 91 -22.88 1.76 12.95
C ILE A 91 -22.58 0.29 12.70
N GLU A 92 -23.55 -0.55 12.97
CA GLU A 92 -23.48 -1.98 12.64
C GLU A 92 -24.19 -2.17 11.29
N PRO A 93 -23.66 -2.98 10.38
CA PRO A 93 -24.38 -3.34 9.17
C PRO A 93 -25.71 -4.01 9.49
N ASP A 94 -26.76 -3.67 8.76
CA ASP A 94 -28.07 -4.34 8.87
C ASP A 94 -28.00 -5.80 8.39
N ASP A 95 -27.00 -6.14 7.58
CA ASP A 95 -26.77 -7.46 7.04
C ASP A 95 -25.75 -8.23 7.91
N GLN A 96 -26.21 -9.35 8.48
CA GLN A 96 -25.41 -10.23 9.34
C GLN A 96 -24.21 -10.85 8.61
N GLU A 97 -24.29 -11.07 7.30
CA GLU A 97 -23.19 -11.62 6.53
C GLU A 97 -22.06 -10.59 6.37
N ILE A 98 -22.42 -9.33 6.05
CA ILE A 98 -21.48 -8.21 6.00
C ILE A 98 -20.79 -8.04 7.36
N TRP A 99 -21.55 -8.10 8.46
CA TRP A 99 -21.04 -8.04 9.81
C TRP A 99 -20.01 -9.14 10.09
N ASN A 100 -20.35 -10.39 9.80
CA ASN A 100 -19.48 -11.55 10.06
C ASN A 100 -18.16 -11.45 9.25
N VAL A 101 -18.24 -11.00 8.02
CA VAL A 101 -17.05 -10.79 7.15
C VAL A 101 -16.19 -9.65 7.67
N ALA A 102 -16.79 -8.53 8.08
CA ALA A 102 -16.08 -7.39 8.66
C ALA A 102 -15.39 -7.76 9.99
N MET A 103 -16.08 -8.52 10.86
CA MET A 103 -15.52 -9.03 12.11
C MET A 103 -14.32 -9.95 11.87
N ARG A 104 -14.38 -10.86 10.89
CA ARG A 104 -13.26 -11.74 10.54
C ARG A 104 -12.04 -10.91 10.09
N ARG A 105 -12.23 -9.95 9.17
CA ARG A 105 -11.16 -9.05 8.74
C ARG A 105 -10.56 -8.28 9.92
N ARG A 106 -11.40 -7.82 10.85
CA ARG A 106 -10.95 -7.13 12.08
C ARG A 106 -10.10 -8.05 12.96
N GLU A 107 -10.52 -9.28 13.20
CA GLU A 107 -9.76 -10.26 13.99
C GLU A 107 -8.39 -10.54 13.38
N GLU A 108 -8.33 -10.75 12.08
CA GLU A 108 -7.07 -10.91 11.34
C GLU A 108 -6.14 -9.70 11.48
N ARG A 109 -6.71 -8.47 11.45
CA ARG A 109 -5.93 -7.24 11.67
C ARG A 109 -5.43 -7.15 13.10
N LEU A 110 -6.25 -7.49 14.09
CA LEU A 110 -5.86 -7.47 15.52
C LEU A 110 -4.74 -8.47 15.80
N GLN A 111 -4.79 -9.65 15.21
CA GLN A 111 -3.70 -10.63 15.33
C GLN A 111 -2.39 -10.07 14.78
N LYS A 112 -2.45 -9.39 13.60
CA LYS A 112 -1.28 -8.76 12.98
C LYS A 112 -0.79 -7.49 13.68
N ILE A 113 -1.62 -6.83 14.50
CA ILE A 113 -1.20 -5.69 15.34
C ILE A 113 -0.18 -6.14 16.39
N LYS A 114 -0.24 -7.38 16.88
CA LYS A 114 0.81 -7.93 17.77
C LYS A 114 2.15 -7.99 17.05
N ASP A 115 2.17 -8.52 15.83
CA ASP A 115 3.37 -8.56 14.98
C ASP A 115 3.84 -7.14 14.61
N ARG A 116 2.90 -6.18 14.54
CA ARG A 116 3.18 -4.77 14.28
C ARG A 116 4.05 -4.13 15.37
N ASN A 117 3.73 -4.36 16.64
CA ASN A 117 4.47 -3.77 17.76
C ASN A 117 5.93 -4.24 17.79
N GLU A 118 6.19 -5.47 17.35
CA GLU A 118 7.55 -6.01 17.21
C GLU A 118 8.33 -5.37 16.05
N ARG A 119 7.63 -4.93 14.99
CA ARG A 119 8.23 -4.35 13.77
C ARG A 119 8.28 -2.83 13.75
N ARG A 120 7.71 -2.16 14.73
CA ARG A 120 7.62 -0.69 14.76
C ARG A 120 8.98 0.01 14.67
N PHE A 121 10.02 -0.64 15.14
CA PHE A 121 11.39 -0.14 15.14
C PHE A 121 12.30 -0.83 14.12
N ASP A 122 11.73 -1.66 13.24
CA ASP A 122 12.50 -2.32 12.20
C ASP A 122 12.83 -1.34 11.07
N VAL A 123 13.98 -0.69 11.20
CA VAL A 123 14.56 0.20 10.19
C VAL A 123 15.57 -0.53 9.30
N THR A 124 15.52 -1.84 9.26
CA THR A 124 16.43 -2.68 8.46
C THR A 124 16.39 -2.25 7.00
N ASN A 125 17.54 -2.18 6.39
CA ASN A 125 17.63 -1.87 4.97
C ASN A 125 17.38 -3.13 4.13
N PRO A 126 16.22 -3.24 3.46
CA PRO A 126 15.86 -4.43 2.69
C PRO A 126 16.64 -4.55 1.37
N THR A 127 17.52 -3.60 1.06
CA THR A 127 18.30 -3.62 -0.19
C THR A 127 19.72 -4.15 0.02
N ILE A 128 20.14 -4.38 1.27
CA ILE A 128 21.47 -4.95 1.55
C ILE A 128 21.51 -6.40 1.06
N GLY A 129 22.52 -6.70 0.25
CA GLY A 129 22.70 -8.03 -0.33
C GLY A 129 21.89 -8.31 -1.58
N PHE A 130 21.10 -7.36 -2.09
CA PHE A 130 20.33 -7.50 -3.33
C PHE A 130 21.02 -6.81 -4.51
N ARG A 131 20.94 -7.40 -5.70
CA ARG A 131 21.50 -6.86 -6.95
C ARG A 131 20.56 -5.88 -7.64
N TYR A 132 19.26 -6.11 -7.57
CA TYR A 132 18.24 -5.28 -8.18
C TYR A 132 17.52 -4.48 -7.12
N ILE A 133 17.96 -3.25 -6.93
CA ILE A 133 17.53 -2.35 -5.87
C ILE A 133 17.15 -0.98 -6.42
N ILE A 134 16.34 -0.28 -5.65
CA ILE A 134 16.05 1.15 -5.84
C ILE A 134 15.98 1.86 -4.50
N THR A 135 16.41 3.10 -4.49
CA THR A 135 16.23 3.98 -3.34
C THR A 135 15.70 5.32 -3.84
N ASN A 136 14.63 5.78 -3.21
CA ASN A 136 14.03 7.08 -3.45
C ASN A 136 13.90 7.81 -2.11
N SER A 137 14.27 9.08 -2.07
CA SER A 137 14.18 9.91 -0.86
C SER A 137 13.53 11.24 -1.19
N LEU A 138 12.65 11.69 -0.32
CA LEU A 138 11.96 12.97 -0.50
C LEU A 138 11.60 13.61 0.84
N ASN A 139 11.45 14.94 0.81
CA ASN A 139 10.90 15.70 1.91
C ASN A 139 9.36 15.69 1.82
N VAL A 140 8.68 15.59 2.95
CA VAL A 140 7.22 15.68 3.01
C VAL A 140 6.80 17.15 2.95
N THR A 141 6.32 17.54 1.79
CA THR A 141 5.84 18.87 1.43
C THR A 141 4.31 18.99 1.61
N PRO A 142 3.73 20.19 1.65
CA PRO A 142 2.29 20.37 1.87
C PRO A 142 1.40 19.61 0.88
N ASP A 143 1.83 19.44 -0.36
CA ASP A 143 1.10 18.69 -1.39
C ASP A 143 1.05 17.17 -1.12
N LEU A 144 1.91 16.64 -0.26
CA LEU A 144 1.86 15.26 0.20
C LEU A 144 0.93 15.07 1.41
N THR A 145 0.47 16.15 2.03
CA THR A 145 -0.43 16.08 3.19
C THR A 145 -1.90 16.12 2.77
N TYR A 146 -2.79 15.55 3.58
CA TYR A 146 -4.24 15.67 3.34
C TYR A 146 -4.89 16.85 4.10
N ASN A 147 -4.24 17.33 5.16
CA ASN A 147 -4.75 18.37 6.05
C ASN A 147 -3.72 19.48 6.34
N GLY A 148 -2.65 19.57 5.58
CA GLY A 148 -1.55 20.51 5.78
C GLY A 148 -0.54 20.10 6.88
N VAL A 149 -0.75 18.96 7.54
CA VAL A 149 0.08 18.49 8.67
C VAL A 149 0.50 17.04 8.48
N THR A 150 -0.45 16.15 8.23
CA THR A 150 -0.22 14.70 8.14
C THR A 150 -0.17 14.26 6.69
N ALA A 151 0.86 13.50 6.32
CA ALA A 151 0.97 12.94 4.98
C ALA A 151 -0.18 11.98 4.67
N SER A 152 -0.72 12.05 3.45
CA SER A 152 -1.69 11.08 2.97
C SER A 152 -1.02 9.74 2.71
N ALA A 153 -1.53 8.67 3.34
CA ALA A 153 -1.08 7.31 3.06
C ALA A 153 -1.27 6.94 1.58
N GLY A 154 -2.33 7.42 0.94
CA GLY A 154 -2.57 7.23 -0.49
C GLY A 154 -1.49 7.85 -1.38
N ARG A 155 -0.95 9.02 -0.99
CA ARG A 155 0.16 9.66 -1.70
C ARG A 155 1.47 8.91 -1.49
N ILE A 156 1.72 8.41 -0.28
CA ILE A 156 2.88 7.55 -0.01
C ILE A 156 2.79 6.28 -0.84
N LEU A 157 1.63 5.61 -0.88
CA LEU A 157 1.39 4.43 -1.71
C LEU A 157 1.64 4.70 -3.21
N LYS A 158 1.23 5.89 -3.70
CA LYS A 158 1.52 6.27 -5.09
C LYS A 158 3.02 6.37 -5.36
N ILE A 159 3.77 7.00 -4.45
CA ILE A 159 5.23 7.14 -4.61
C ILE A 159 5.91 5.77 -4.53
N MET A 160 5.42 4.87 -3.66
CA MET A 160 5.90 3.49 -3.61
C MET A 160 5.63 2.76 -4.92
N ASP A 161 4.43 2.89 -5.48
CA ASP A 161 4.04 2.32 -6.77
C ASP A 161 4.96 2.78 -7.91
N ASP A 162 5.16 4.10 -8.03
CA ASP A 162 6.06 4.69 -9.02
C ASP A 162 7.51 4.17 -8.81
N THR A 163 7.99 4.11 -7.56
CA THR A 163 9.34 3.64 -7.24
C THR A 163 9.52 2.16 -7.62
N GLY A 164 8.58 1.31 -7.28
CA GLY A 164 8.60 -0.11 -7.66
C GLY A 164 8.50 -0.32 -9.17
N GLY A 165 7.67 0.48 -9.84
CA GLY A 165 7.55 0.47 -11.30
C GLY A 165 8.86 0.80 -12.00
N ILE A 166 9.58 1.84 -11.52
CA ILE A 166 10.91 2.20 -12.06
C ILE A 166 11.91 1.05 -11.87
N LEU A 167 11.92 0.39 -10.72
CA LEU A 167 12.76 -0.77 -10.50
C LEU A 167 12.48 -1.89 -11.51
N CYS A 168 11.20 -2.18 -11.75
CA CYS A 168 10.78 -3.17 -12.72
C CYS A 168 11.15 -2.78 -14.16
N LEU A 169 10.98 -1.51 -14.54
CA LEU A 169 11.42 -1.00 -15.83
C LEU A 169 12.92 -1.17 -16.03
N ASN A 170 13.73 -0.85 -15.02
CA ASN A 170 15.17 -1.07 -15.04
C ASN A 170 15.51 -2.56 -15.19
N TYR A 171 14.78 -3.44 -14.49
CA TYR A 171 15.01 -4.88 -14.57
C TYR A 171 14.73 -5.46 -15.95
N ILE A 172 13.67 -5.02 -16.63
CA ILE A 172 13.36 -5.46 -18.00
C ILE A 172 14.25 -4.80 -19.07
N GLY A 173 15.06 -3.79 -18.72
CA GLY A 173 15.98 -3.10 -19.61
C GLY A 173 15.33 -1.97 -20.43
N TYR A 174 14.28 -1.31 -19.93
CA TYR A 174 13.68 -0.14 -20.57
C TYR A 174 14.71 1.01 -20.67
N PRO A 175 14.75 1.81 -21.77
CA PRO A 175 13.82 1.82 -22.91
C PRO A 175 14.20 0.87 -24.07
N TYR A 176 15.22 0.06 -23.91
CA TYR A 176 15.72 -0.82 -24.98
C TYR A 176 14.97 -2.16 -25.06
N SER A 177 14.12 -2.48 -24.09
CA SER A 177 13.20 -3.61 -24.13
C SER A 177 11.83 -3.19 -24.64
N ASN A 178 11.12 -4.11 -25.29
CA ASN A 178 9.73 -3.89 -25.68
C ASN A 178 8.81 -3.99 -24.45
N GLY A 179 7.77 -3.15 -24.44
CA GLY A 179 6.70 -3.21 -23.44
C GLY A 179 6.87 -2.26 -22.27
N HIS A 180 5.93 -2.38 -21.34
CA HIS A 180 5.81 -1.55 -20.15
C HIS A 180 5.52 -2.43 -18.93
N VAL A 181 5.51 -1.85 -17.73
CA VAL A 181 5.08 -2.52 -16.51
C VAL A 181 3.84 -1.85 -15.96
N VAL A 182 2.92 -2.65 -15.44
CA VAL A 182 1.70 -2.19 -14.76
C VAL A 182 1.57 -2.86 -13.41
N THR A 183 1.03 -2.15 -12.45
CA THR A 183 0.72 -2.70 -11.12
C THR A 183 -0.49 -3.61 -11.24
N ALA A 184 -0.34 -4.86 -10.83
CA ALA A 184 -1.41 -5.87 -10.85
C ALA A 184 -2.00 -6.11 -9.46
N ALA A 185 -1.18 -6.05 -8.42
CA ALA A 185 -1.63 -6.24 -7.05
C ALA A 185 -0.70 -5.53 -6.05
N VAL A 186 -1.26 -5.21 -4.89
CA VAL A 186 -0.53 -4.73 -3.72
C VAL A 186 -0.99 -5.56 -2.53
N SER A 187 -0.04 -6.17 -1.84
CA SER A 187 -0.35 -6.94 -0.64
C SER A 187 -0.78 -6.03 0.50
N ARG A 188 -1.46 -6.61 1.49
CA ARG A 188 -1.90 -5.90 2.70
C ARG A 188 -0.78 -5.03 3.28
N THR A 189 -1.08 -3.75 3.41
CA THR A 189 -0.14 -2.72 3.86
C THR A 189 -0.58 -2.19 5.22
N SER A 190 0.31 -2.24 6.21
CA SER A 190 0.08 -1.66 7.54
C SER A 190 1.02 -0.47 7.74
N PHE A 191 0.46 0.64 8.19
CA PHE A 191 1.22 1.84 8.54
C PHE A 191 1.53 1.83 10.04
N TYR A 192 2.81 1.81 10.39
CA TYR A 192 3.30 1.66 11.76
C TYR A 192 3.52 3.00 12.45
N SER A 193 3.96 4.01 11.71
CA SER A 193 4.22 5.35 12.21
C SER A 193 3.60 6.39 11.28
N PRO A 194 3.02 7.46 11.81
CA PRO A 194 2.53 8.58 11.00
C PRO A 194 3.70 9.35 10.42
N VAL A 195 3.49 9.92 9.26
CA VAL A 195 4.44 10.79 8.58
C VAL A 195 3.88 12.21 8.57
N MET A 196 4.71 13.17 8.96
CA MET A 196 4.30 14.56 9.14
C MET A 196 4.93 15.49 8.10
N LEU A 197 4.33 16.65 7.92
CA LEU A 197 4.95 17.74 7.16
C LEU A 197 6.35 18.05 7.70
N GLY A 198 7.34 18.09 6.81
CA GLY A 198 8.73 18.34 7.16
C GLY A 198 9.56 17.09 7.49
N ASP A 199 8.94 15.92 7.65
CA ASP A 199 9.68 14.66 7.73
C ASP A 199 10.38 14.37 6.40
N TYR A 200 11.47 13.62 6.46
CA TYR A 200 12.07 12.97 5.29
C TYR A 200 11.63 11.53 5.25
N ILE A 201 11.20 11.06 4.08
CA ILE A 201 10.93 9.64 3.86
C ILE A 201 11.95 9.06 2.89
N LEU A 202 12.36 7.83 3.21
CA LEU A 202 13.26 7.03 2.41
C LEU A 202 12.53 5.75 2.02
N ILE A 203 12.33 5.56 0.72
CA ILE A 203 11.70 4.38 0.13
C ILE A 203 12.79 3.52 -0.47
N ARG A 204 12.91 2.29 0.01
CA ARG A 204 13.87 1.30 -0.49
C ARG A 204 13.14 0.13 -1.07
N GLY A 205 13.60 -0.35 -2.21
CA GLY A 205 12.98 -1.49 -2.89
C GLY A 205 14.00 -2.47 -3.43
N CYS A 206 13.60 -3.74 -3.46
CA CYS A 206 14.33 -4.81 -4.12
C CYS A 206 13.37 -5.75 -4.85
N ILE A 207 13.85 -6.39 -5.91
CA ILE A 207 13.10 -7.48 -6.56
C ILE A 207 13.19 -8.71 -5.67
N SER A 208 12.02 -9.14 -5.17
CA SER A 208 11.90 -10.32 -4.29
C SER A 208 11.57 -11.60 -5.06
N TYR A 209 10.87 -11.48 -6.20
CA TYR A 209 10.50 -12.63 -7.02
C TYR A 209 10.21 -12.23 -8.45
N VAL A 210 10.56 -13.10 -9.40
CA VAL A 210 10.18 -12.96 -10.81
C VAL A 210 9.52 -14.25 -11.29
N GLY A 211 8.27 -14.11 -11.77
CA GLY A 211 7.52 -15.17 -12.45
C GLY A 211 7.69 -15.11 -13.96
N ARG A 212 6.80 -15.79 -14.69
CA ARG A 212 6.87 -15.80 -16.16
C ARG A 212 6.67 -14.42 -16.78
N THR A 213 5.70 -13.66 -16.29
CA THR A 213 5.29 -12.35 -16.82
C THR A 213 5.18 -11.27 -15.74
N SER A 214 5.50 -11.60 -14.48
CA SER A 214 5.32 -10.71 -13.34
C SER A 214 6.56 -10.65 -12.46
N MET A 215 6.70 -9.52 -11.77
CA MET A 215 7.76 -9.26 -10.80
C MET A 215 7.14 -8.84 -9.49
N GLU A 216 7.61 -9.39 -8.37
CA GLU A 216 7.28 -8.90 -7.03
C GLU A 216 8.42 -8.01 -6.54
N VAL A 217 8.05 -6.85 -6.04
CA VAL A 217 8.96 -5.87 -5.44
C VAL A 217 8.60 -5.70 -3.98
N THR A 218 9.57 -5.92 -3.10
CA THR A 218 9.47 -5.51 -1.70
C THR A 218 9.80 -4.03 -1.60
N LEU A 219 8.90 -3.24 -1.01
CA LEU A 219 9.09 -1.81 -0.76
C LEU A 219 8.99 -1.52 0.73
N ASN A 220 10.02 -0.90 1.27
CA ASN A 220 10.12 -0.47 2.66
C ASN A 220 10.17 1.06 2.71
N VAL A 221 9.41 1.65 3.62
CA VAL A 221 9.41 3.10 3.88
C VAL A 221 9.83 3.32 5.33
N ILE A 222 10.85 4.13 5.51
CA ILE A 222 11.23 4.70 6.80
C ILE A 222 11.10 6.22 6.75
N LYS A 223 10.82 6.84 7.87
CA LYS A 223 10.88 8.29 8.03
C LYS A 223 12.05 8.68 8.91
N TYR A 224 12.57 9.85 8.66
CA TYR A 224 13.51 10.56 9.51
C TYR A 224 12.90 11.91 9.88
N GLU A 225 12.79 12.17 11.18
CA GLU A 225 12.31 13.44 11.72
C GLU A 225 13.51 14.34 12.02
N PRO A 226 13.72 15.44 11.26
CA PRO A 226 14.93 16.26 11.40
C PRO A 226 15.06 16.94 12.75
N GLN A 227 13.94 17.28 13.39
CA GLN A 227 13.94 18.01 14.67
C GLN A 227 14.40 17.15 15.84
N SER A 228 14.01 15.88 15.87
CA SER A 228 14.34 14.95 16.96
C SER A 228 15.49 13.99 16.62
N GLY A 229 15.83 13.84 15.32
CA GLY A 229 16.77 12.84 14.84
C GLY A 229 16.20 11.41 14.86
N ILE A 230 14.90 11.26 15.13
CA ILE A 230 14.26 9.94 15.23
C ILE A 230 14.06 9.35 13.84
N THR A 231 14.41 8.08 13.70
CA THR A 231 14.11 7.25 12.52
C THR A 231 13.11 6.18 12.88
N GLU A 232 12.03 6.08 12.13
CA GLU A 232 10.97 5.11 12.37
C GLU A 232 10.58 4.36 11.09
N HIS A 233 10.21 3.08 11.26
CA HIS A 233 9.60 2.30 10.21
C HIS A 233 8.16 2.77 9.96
N VAL A 234 7.86 3.13 8.72
CA VAL A 234 6.51 3.55 8.30
C VAL A 234 5.71 2.38 7.79
N THR A 235 6.24 1.65 6.82
CA THR A 235 5.57 0.46 6.24
C THR A 235 6.53 -0.40 5.45
N THR A 236 6.20 -1.67 5.31
CA THR A 236 6.77 -2.59 4.32
C THR A 236 5.65 -3.34 3.65
N THR A 237 5.65 -3.36 2.32
CA THR A 237 4.63 -4.06 1.53
C THR A 237 5.22 -4.59 0.23
N TYR A 238 4.43 -5.42 -0.46
CA TYR A 238 4.84 -6.12 -1.67
C TYR A 238 3.93 -5.70 -2.82
N PHE A 239 4.54 -5.23 -3.90
CA PHE A 239 3.86 -4.88 -5.13
C PHE A 239 4.12 -5.94 -6.19
N THR A 240 3.08 -6.38 -6.87
CA THR A 240 3.20 -7.23 -8.04
C THR A 240 3.00 -6.40 -9.29
N PHE A 241 4.03 -6.37 -10.14
CA PHE A 241 4.01 -5.72 -11.44
C PHE A 241 3.97 -6.78 -12.54
N VAL A 242 3.24 -6.49 -13.62
CA VAL A 242 3.15 -7.34 -14.81
C VAL A 242 3.79 -6.62 -15.99
N HIS A 243 4.65 -7.32 -16.71
CA HIS A 243 5.23 -6.86 -17.96
C HIS A 243 4.22 -7.08 -19.09
N ILE A 244 3.87 -6.02 -19.81
CA ILE A 244 2.86 -6.03 -20.87
C ILE A 244 3.42 -5.42 -22.17
N ASP A 245 2.90 -5.87 -23.31
CA ASP A 245 3.13 -5.25 -24.60
C ASP A 245 2.28 -3.97 -24.80
N GLU A 246 2.41 -3.33 -25.96
CA GLU A 246 1.65 -2.13 -26.33
C GLU A 246 0.12 -2.35 -26.35
N ASN A 247 -0.32 -3.59 -26.51
CA ASN A 247 -1.74 -3.97 -26.52
C ASN A 247 -2.26 -4.32 -25.09
N GLY A 248 -1.38 -4.26 -24.09
CA GLY A 248 -1.71 -4.63 -22.71
C GLY A 248 -1.67 -6.13 -22.45
N LYS A 249 -1.11 -6.95 -23.35
CA LYS A 249 -0.99 -8.39 -23.18
C LYS A 249 0.27 -8.73 -22.37
N PRO A 250 0.18 -9.61 -21.36
CA PRO A 250 1.35 -10.05 -20.60
C PRO A 250 2.41 -10.74 -21.48
N ILE A 251 3.64 -10.29 -21.38
CA ILE A 251 4.80 -10.84 -22.08
C ILE A 251 5.88 -11.33 -21.09
N PRO A 252 6.71 -12.30 -21.51
CA PRO A 252 7.72 -12.89 -20.61
C PRO A 252 8.71 -11.87 -20.05
N VAL A 253 9.15 -12.10 -18.82
CA VAL A 253 10.22 -11.38 -18.14
C VAL A 253 11.47 -12.26 -18.14
N LYS A 254 12.65 -11.63 -18.18
CA LYS A 254 13.94 -12.31 -17.99
C LYS A 254 13.90 -13.12 -16.68
N GLN A 255 14.36 -14.35 -16.73
CA GLN A 255 14.41 -15.22 -15.56
C GLN A 255 15.32 -14.62 -14.47
N TYR A 256 14.86 -14.71 -13.22
CA TYR A 256 15.58 -14.31 -12.03
C TYR A 256 16.09 -15.54 -11.30
N SER A 257 17.38 -15.57 -11.05
CA SER A 257 18.01 -16.59 -10.19
C SER A 257 18.62 -15.86 -8.99
N PRO A 258 18.12 -16.09 -7.77
CA PRO A 258 18.70 -15.48 -6.57
C PRO A 258 20.12 -16.02 -6.34
N GLU A 259 21.09 -15.12 -6.13
CA GLU A 259 22.50 -15.48 -5.97
C GLU A 259 22.97 -15.35 -4.53
N THR A 260 22.62 -14.24 -3.87
CA THR A 260 23.01 -13.99 -2.48
C THR A 260 22.11 -14.74 -1.50
N ASP A 261 22.55 -14.88 -0.26
CA ASP A 261 21.74 -15.54 0.78
C ASP A 261 20.50 -14.71 1.14
N GLU A 262 20.60 -13.38 1.07
CA GLU A 262 19.48 -12.45 1.27
C GLU A 262 18.44 -12.62 0.17
N GLU A 263 18.86 -12.66 -1.10
CA GLU A 263 17.99 -12.89 -2.25
C GLU A 263 17.29 -14.26 -2.14
N LYS A 264 18.01 -15.33 -1.78
CA LYS A 264 17.43 -16.68 -1.63
C LYS A 264 16.36 -16.73 -0.55
N LYS A 265 16.66 -16.15 0.63
CA LYS A 265 15.71 -16.09 1.75
C LYS A 265 14.43 -15.32 1.38
N GLU A 266 14.57 -14.16 0.73
CA GLU A 266 13.41 -13.35 0.36
C GLU A 266 12.63 -13.99 -0.80
N TYR A 267 13.30 -14.64 -1.74
CA TYR A 267 12.65 -15.38 -2.82
C TYR A 267 11.77 -16.53 -2.29
N GLU A 268 12.27 -17.28 -1.29
CA GLU A 268 11.49 -18.32 -0.61
C GLU A 268 10.26 -17.73 0.11
N ARG A 269 10.42 -16.60 0.80
CA ARG A 269 9.32 -15.89 1.44
C ARG A 269 8.28 -15.42 0.42
N ALA A 270 8.72 -14.92 -0.73
CA ALA A 270 7.85 -14.51 -1.82
C ALA A 270 7.03 -15.69 -2.38
N ILE A 271 7.64 -16.86 -2.55
CA ILE A 271 6.93 -18.08 -2.93
C ILE A 271 5.86 -18.44 -1.89
N GLN A 272 6.17 -18.33 -0.60
CA GLN A 272 5.20 -18.62 0.46
C GLN A 272 4.03 -17.64 0.48
N ARG A 273 4.28 -16.34 0.23
CA ARG A 273 3.22 -15.32 0.11
C ARG A 273 2.25 -15.65 -1.02
N ARG A 274 2.80 -16.02 -2.19
CA ARG A 274 2.01 -16.34 -3.41
C ARG A 274 1.19 -17.62 -3.29
N LYS A 275 1.53 -18.54 -2.39
CA LYS A 275 0.72 -19.75 -2.12
C LYS A 275 -0.47 -19.46 -1.19
N LYS A 276 -0.45 -18.34 -0.48
CA LYS A 276 -1.49 -17.94 0.49
C LYS A 276 -2.49 -16.93 -0.07
N SER A 277 -2.18 -16.29 -1.19
CA SER A 277 -3.05 -15.40 -1.95
C SER A 277 -3.75 -16.14 -3.09
#